data_5e2f6a395ebf1b6d00522b3851383dac
#
_entry.id   5e2f6a395ebf1b6d00522b3851383dac
#
_cell.length_a   1.000
_cell.length_b   1.000
_cell.length_c   1.000
_cell.angle_alpha   90.00
_cell.angle_beta   90.00
_cell.angle_gamma   90.00
#
_symmetry.space_group_name_H-M   'P 1'
#
loop_
_entity.id
_entity.type
_entity.pdbx_description
1 polymer ?
#
loop_
_entity_poly.entity_id
_entity_poly.type
_entity_poly.pdbx_seq_one_letter_code
_entity_poly.pdbx_strand_id
1 'polypeptide(L)'
;MKGIMKDSPRSHRPLPDWMATIWGSLTLPTHRHALGWWLGTRAFIFVIWGMFNFYTQSDVVYYFESIQSLFHGTPASQVLIEYPTPLIWLLSIPYLLGFGTHTGYIVVFIGCFVAADALTGYVLWRSARQYGTNPRPAAAFWIWFVMAIGPIIYMRLDFLTAALTAAGLISIVRSHRFTSGAMMGIGAAIKLWPALLWPTTMIDKKAVRRASAGFFGVGGLLALASLLYAGKDRLVSPLTWQSDRGLQIESVYATPVMIARLFSRETWTVYVSKYNAFEIAGPGTIFLTQVATVATILGGITMVVLYIGWLTRKERTPIEAGTLMIIATLIMIITNKTFSPQYMIWLGAPVAALLTISARHPGMLPDQGHLFSWISRPKHLTQDEHLLGPLTLARHIAIWTLALTLLTQAIYPVLYSYLTTIRWLTPVALVVLALRNIGLAYFSIRLVILALRSIAFKKEMV
;
A
#
# COMPACT_ATOMS: atom_id res chain seq x y z
N MET A 1 -0.21 -63.38 -10.98
CA MET A 1 0.47 -62.40 -11.81
C MET A 1 -0.52 -61.32 -12.24
N LYS A 2 -0.58 -60.21 -11.56
CA LYS A 2 -1.31 -59.01 -11.99
C LYS A 2 -0.28 -57.87 -11.95
N GLY A 3 0.00 -57.32 -13.14
CA GLY A 3 0.95 -56.26 -13.33
C GLY A 3 0.45 -54.93 -12.71
N ILE A 4 1.27 -54.37 -11.88
CA ILE A 4 1.13 -53.01 -11.35
C ILE A 4 1.58 -52.09 -12.44
N MET A 5 0.65 -51.39 -13.11
CA MET A 5 0.96 -50.22 -13.95
C MET A 5 1.58 -49.14 -13.05
N LYS A 6 2.86 -48.89 -13.26
CA LYS A 6 3.54 -47.70 -12.75
C LYS A 6 3.01 -46.48 -13.52
N ASP A 7 2.20 -45.66 -12.89
CA ASP A 7 1.92 -44.32 -13.37
C ASP A 7 3.23 -43.55 -13.42
N SER A 8 3.70 -43.30 -14.63
CA SER A 8 4.83 -42.38 -14.86
C SER A 8 4.40 -40.96 -14.44
N PRO A 9 5.21 -40.22 -13.67
CA PRO A 9 4.91 -38.84 -13.35
C PRO A 9 4.82 -38.05 -14.66
N ARG A 10 3.69 -37.39 -14.88
CA ARG A 10 3.49 -36.47 -16.02
C ARG A 10 4.62 -35.45 -15.97
N SER A 11 5.61 -35.63 -16.86
CA SER A 11 6.69 -34.67 -17.08
C SER A 11 6.05 -33.38 -17.59
N HIS A 12 6.04 -32.34 -16.77
CA HIS A 12 5.77 -31.01 -17.27
C HIS A 12 6.80 -30.71 -18.38
N ARG A 13 6.34 -30.55 -19.61
CA ARG A 13 7.22 -30.13 -20.70
C ARG A 13 7.90 -28.84 -20.26
N PRO A 14 9.24 -28.78 -20.26
CA PRO A 14 9.93 -27.54 -19.90
C PRO A 14 9.48 -26.43 -20.88
N LEU A 15 9.34 -25.21 -20.36
CA LEU A 15 9.06 -24.05 -21.20
C LEU A 15 10.17 -23.97 -22.29
N PRO A 16 9.83 -23.55 -23.51
CA PRO A 16 10.85 -23.24 -24.52
C PRO A 16 11.89 -22.28 -23.95
N ASP A 17 13.17 -22.46 -24.30
CA ASP A 17 14.30 -21.73 -23.70
C ASP A 17 14.11 -20.19 -23.72
N TRP A 18 13.55 -19.66 -24.81
CA TRP A 18 13.25 -18.24 -24.91
C TRP A 18 12.16 -17.78 -23.92
N MET A 19 11.13 -18.61 -23.69
CA MET A 19 10.10 -18.35 -22.66
C MET A 19 10.66 -18.43 -21.25
N ALA A 20 11.52 -19.42 -20.98
CA ALA A 20 12.19 -19.57 -19.69
C ALA A 20 13.11 -18.36 -19.42
N THR A 21 13.81 -17.86 -20.45
CA THR A 21 14.66 -16.67 -20.34
C THR A 21 13.86 -15.42 -20.05
N ILE A 22 12.77 -15.20 -20.78
CA ILE A 22 11.87 -14.05 -20.52
C ILE A 22 11.29 -14.16 -19.10
N TRP A 23 10.74 -15.33 -18.75
CA TRP A 23 10.16 -15.56 -17.41
C TRP A 23 11.18 -15.33 -16.30
N GLY A 24 12.41 -15.81 -16.47
CA GLY A 24 13.50 -15.55 -15.53
C GLY A 24 13.82 -14.06 -15.40
N SER A 25 13.83 -13.31 -16.50
CA SER A 25 14.10 -11.87 -16.49
C SER A 25 12.98 -11.06 -15.81
N LEU A 26 11.73 -11.51 -15.94
CA LEU A 26 10.55 -10.88 -15.31
C LEU A 26 10.49 -11.10 -13.80
N THR A 27 10.81 -12.32 -13.36
CA THR A 27 10.62 -12.77 -11.98
C THR A 27 11.87 -12.66 -11.11
N LEU A 28 13.06 -12.75 -11.72
CA LEU A 28 14.36 -12.65 -11.08
C LEU A 28 15.35 -11.83 -11.93
N PRO A 29 15.08 -10.54 -12.16
CA PRO A 29 15.89 -9.74 -13.06
C PRO A 29 17.34 -9.62 -12.56
N THR A 30 18.32 -9.76 -13.47
CA THR A 30 19.67 -9.28 -13.20
C THR A 30 19.66 -7.76 -13.09
N HIS A 31 20.74 -7.15 -12.62
CA HIS A 31 20.81 -5.68 -12.50
C HIS A 31 20.49 -4.96 -13.83
N ARG A 32 20.99 -5.47 -14.96
CA ARG A 32 20.70 -4.90 -16.30
C ARG A 32 19.23 -5.09 -16.70
N HIS A 33 18.69 -6.29 -16.48
CA HIS A 33 17.27 -6.57 -16.74
C HIS A 33 16.36 -5.74 -15.85
N ALA A 34 16.72 -5.56 -14.56
CA ALA A 34 15.96 -4.72 -13.64
C ALA A 34 15.87 -3.28 -14.12
N LEU A 35 16.98 -2.69 -14.61
CA LEU A 35 16.98 -1.35 -15.18
C LEU A 35 16.13 -1.28 -16.46
N GLY A 36 16.28 -2.25 -17.36
CA GLY A 36 15.47 -2.30 -18.60
C GLY A 36 13.98 -2.42 -18.34
N TRP A 37 13.57 -3.30 -17.43
CA TRP A 37 12.18 -3.44 -17.02
C TRP A 37 11.66 -2.22 -16.26
N TRP A 38 12.50 -1.60 -15.43
CA TRP A 38 12.14 -0.34 -14.76
C TRP A 38 11.84 0.74 -15.81
N LEU A 39 12.73 0.99 -16.77
CA LEU A 39 12.52 1.97 -17.82
C LEU A 39 11.29 1.67 -18.67
N GLY A 40 11.14 0.42 -19.12
CA GLY A 40 10.02 0.01 -19.99
C GLY A 40 8.66 0.14 -19.29
N THR A 41 8.57 -0.27 -18.01
CA THR A 41 7.32 -0.15 -17.24
C THR A 41 6.98 1.30 -16.94
N ARG A 42 7.95 2.18 -16.71
CA ARG A 42 7.71 3.63 -16.49
C ARG A 42 7.29 4.32 -17.77
N ALA A 43 7.91 4.00 -18.90
CA ALA A 43 7.45 4.48 -20.19
C ALA A 43 5.99 4.07 -20.46
N PHE A 44 5.61 2.82 -20.16
CA PHE A 44 4.22 2.36 -20.26
C PHE A 44 3.27 3.15 -19.35
N ILE A 45 3.66 3.43 -18.10
CA ILE A 45 2.88 4.25 -17.18
C ILE A 45 2.62 5.65 -17.74
N PHE A 46 3.61 6.27 -18.38
CA PHE A 46 3.45 7.59 -18.99
C PHE A 46 2.53 7.55 -20.21
N VAL A 47 2.50 6.45 -20.96
CA VAL A 47 1.49 6.25 -22.03
C VAL A 47 0.09 6.18 -21.43
N ILE A 48 -0.13 5.39 -20.38
CA ILE A 48 -1.42 5.34 -19.66
C ILE A 48 -1.80 6.70 -19.10
N TRP A 49 -0.85 7.44 -18.52
CA TRP A 49 -1.12 8.80 -18.06
C TRP A 49 -1.58 9.71 -19.19
N GLY A 50 -0.92 9.66 -20.35
CA GLY A 50 -1.32 10.45 -21.53
C GLY A 50 -2.76 10.14 -21.99
N MET A 51 -3.18 8.88 -21.87
CA MET A 51 -4.55 8.45 -22.25
C MET A 51 -5.62 8.87 -21.21
N PHE A 52 -5.28 8.96 -19.93
CA PHE A 52 -6.21 9.15 -18.81
C PHE A 52 -5.82 10.34 -17.91
N ASN A 53 -5.08 11.32 -18.43
CA ASN A 53 -4.53 12.43 -17.66
C ASN A 53 -5.58 13.23 -16.85
N PHE A 54 -6.76 13.42 -17.44
CA PHE A 54 -7.87 14.17 -16.81
C PHE A 54 -8.20 13.66 -15.40
N TYR A 55 -8.26 12.34 -15.23
CA TYR A 55 -8.54 11.75 -13.92
C TYR A 55 -7.30 11.72 -13.03
N THR A 56 -6.15 11.33 -13.58
CA THR A 56 -4.97 10.96 -12.77
C THR A 56 -4.26 12.18 -12.18
N GLN A 57 -4.23 13.31 -12.87
CA GLN A 57 -3.50 14.51 -12.40
C GLN A 57 -4.34 15.50 -11.58
N SER A 58 -5.64 15.23 -11.37
CA SER A 58 -6.55 16.17 -10.66
C SER A 58 -6.02 16.64 -9.30
N ASP A 59 -5.41 15.74 -8.52
CA ASP A 59 -4.86 16.11 -7.20
C ASP A 59 -3.59 16.94 -7.32
N VAL A 60 -2.76 16.73 -8.36
CA VAL A 60 -1.55 17.55 -8.58
C VAL A 60 -1.94 18.98 -8.93
N VAL A 61 -2.99 19.14 -9.74
CA VAL A 61 -3.57 20.46 -10.05
C VAL A 61 -4.13 21.11 -8.79
N TYR A 62 -4.89 20.37 -7.99
CA TYR A 62 -5.41 20.84 -6.70
C TYR A 62 -4.28 21.25 -5.73
N TYR A 63 -3.19 20.50 -5.67
CA TYR A 63 -2.02 20.88 -4.85
C TYR A 63 -1.38 22.17 -5.38
N PHE A 64 -1.24 22.31 -6.69
CA PHE A 64 -0.72 23.54 -7.30
C PHE A 64 -1.57 24.76 -6.93
N GLU A 65 -2.89 24.69 -7.14
CA GLU A 65 -3.83 25.78 -6.86
C GLU A 65 -3.81 26.15 -5.38
N SER A 66 -3.77 25.15 -4.49
CA SER A 66 -3.71 25.35 -3.05
C SER A 66 -2.40 26.04 -2.62
N ILE A 67 -1.26 25.60 -3.16
CA ILE A 67 0.04 26.24 -2.84
C ILE A 67 0.15 27.62 -3.49
N GLN A 68 -0.37 27.78 -4.70
CA GLN A 68 -0.44 29.08 -5.35
C GLN A 68 -1.22 30.09 -4.49
N SER A 69 -2.39 29.69 -3.97
CA SER A 69 -3.20 30.55 -3.08
C SER A 69 -2.43 30.97 -1.82
N LEU A 70 -1.63 30.05 -1.23
CA LEU A 70 -0.76 30.36 -0.10
C LEU A 70 0.25 31.48 -0.43
N PHE A 71 0.93 31.37 -1.58
CA PHE A 71 1.91 32.37 -2.03
C PHE A 71 1.24 33.69 -2.44
N HIS A 72 -0.07 33.71 -2.67
CA HIS A 72 -0.88 34.92 -2.91
C HIS A 72 -1.57 35.46 -1.64
N GLY A 73 -1.19 34.97 -0.46
CA GLY A 73 -1.60 35.55 0.82
C GLY A 73 -2.74 34.80 1.53
N THR A 74 -3.22 33.66 1.02
CA THR A 74 -4.16 32.83 1.79
C THR A 74 -3.48 32.28 3.04
N PRO A 75 -4.08 32.44 4.24
CA PRO A 75 -3.48 31.91 5.47
C PRO A 75 -3.24 30.39 5.41
N ALA A 76 -2.09 29.93 5.91
CA ALA A 76 -1.74 28.50 5.96
C ALA A 76 -2.79 27.65 6.73
N SER A 77 -3.54 28.25 7.63
CA SER A 77 -4.64 27.61 8.35
C SER A 77 -5.82 27.20 7.46
N GLN A 78 -5.92 27.74 6.25
CA GLN A 78 -7.01 27.48 5.29
C GLN A 78 -6.57 26.64 4.09
N VAL A 79 -5.27 26.35 3.96
CA VAL A 79 -4.71 25.63 2.80
C VAL A 79 -4.55 24.15 3.12
N LEU A 80 -5.05 23.26 2.25
CA LEU A 80 -4.92 21.79 2.37
C LEU A 80 -5.32 21.25 3.76
N ILE A 81 -6.49 21.67 4.26
CA ILE A 81 -6.95 21.40 5.63
C ILE A 81 -7.15 19.91 5.94
N GLU A 82 -7.28 19.08 4.92
CA GLU A 82 -7.40 17.63 5.00
C GLU A 82 -6.06 16.90 5.23
N TYR A 83 -4.94 17.60 5.11
CA TYR A 83 -3.59 17.06 5.31
C TYR A 83 -2.88 17.70 6.50
N PRO A 84 -1.94 17.03 7.17
CA PRO A 84 -1.05 17.65 8.15
C PRO A 84 -0.25 18.82 7.55
N THR A 85 -0.01 19.85 8.35
CA THR A 85 0.64 21.10 7.93
C THR A 85 2.03 20.93 7.27
N PRO A 86 2.91 19.98 7.71
CA PRO A 86 4.23 19.81 7.07
C PRO A 86 4.16 19.46 5.58
N LEU A 87 3.02 18.97 5.12
CA LEU A 87 2.79 18.72 3.71
C LEU A 87 2.81 20.01 2.87
N ILE A 88 2.34 21.13 3.42
CA ILE A 88 2.38 22.43 2.76
C ILE A 88 3.83 22.79 2.39
N TRP A 89 4.76 22.59 3.32
CA TRP A 89 6.19 22.89 3.07
C TRP A 89 6.76 21.99 1.99
N LEU A 90 6.40 20.69 2.02
CA LEU A 90 6.85 19.73 1.02
C LEU A 90 6.31 20.07 -0.38
N LEU A 91 5.04 20.44 -0.49
CA LEU A 91 4.39 20.83 -1.75
C LEU A 91 4.82 22.22 -2.26
N SER A 92 5.37 23.08 -1.40
CA SER A 92 5.96 24.34 -1.81
C SER A 92 7.28 24.16 -2.59
N ILE A 93 7.97 23.02 -2.41
CA ILE A 93 9.22 22.74 -3.14
C ILE A 93 9.00 22.70 -4.66
N PRO A 94 8.09 21.86 -5.20
CA PRO A 94 7.82 21.86 -6.64
C PRO A 94 7.24 23.17 -7.16
N TYR A 95 6.52 23.95 -6.32
CA TYR A 95 6.03 25.27 -6.69
C TYR A 95 7.19 26.24 -6.95
N LEU A 96 8.14 26.31 -6.02
CA LEU A 96 9.32 27.20 -6.15
C LEU A 96 10.23 26.75 -7.30
N LEU A 97 10.53 25.44 -7.40
CA LEU A 97 11.38 24.90 -8.47
C LEU A 97 10.71 24.95 -9.85
N GLY A 98 9.38 24.96 -9.90
CA GLY A 98 8.56 25.13 -11.11
C GLY A 98 8.28 26.59 -11.45
N PHE A 99 8.95 27.53 -10.76
CA PHE A 99 8.83 28.99 -10.96
C PHE A 99 7.38 29.50 -10.84
N GLY A 100 6.58 28.88 -9.96
CA GLY A 100 5.18 29.27 -9.75
C GLY A 100 4.25 29.02 -10.95
N THR A 101 4.73 28.34 -11.98
CA THR A 101 3.92 28.02 -13.17
C THR A 101 3.23 26.67 -13.03
N HIS A 102 2.02 26.55 -13.58
CA HIS A 102 1.23 25.31 -13.55
C HIS A 102 1.98 24.12 -14.17
N THR A 103 2.52 24.30 -15.37
CA THR A 103 3.27 23.25 -16.08
C THR A 103 4.57 22.91 -15.35
N GLY A 104 5.31 23.92 -14.88
CA GLY A 104 6.55 23.73 -14.11
C GLY A 104 6.31 22.95 -12.84
N TYR A 105 5.23 23.26 -12.11
CA TYR A 105 4.84 22.51 -10.90
C TYR A 105 4.60 21.02 -11.20
N ILE A 106 3.79 20.71 -12.21
CA ILE A 106 3.46 19.32 -12.58
C ILE A 106 4.73 18.55 -12.96
N VAL A 107 5.59 19.14 -13.81
CA VAL A 107 6.83 18.51 -14.26
C VAL A 107 7.77 18.24 -13.08
N VAL A 108 7.99 19.21 -12.21
CA VAL A 108 8.87 19.04 -11.04
C VAL A 108 8.28 18.06 -10.04
N PHE A 109 6.97 18.14 -9.76
CA PHE A 109 6.29 17.23 -8.87
C PHE A 109 6.46 15.77 -9.33
N ILE A 110 6.12 15.46 -10.57
CA ILE A 110 6.27 14.13 -11.16
C ILE A 110 7.74 13.70 -11.16
N GLY A 111 8.66 14.59 -11.54
CA GLY A 111 10.10 14.33 -11.55
C GLY A 111 10.62 13.93 -10.16
N CYS A 112 10.19 14.61 -9.09
CA CYS A 112 10.50 14.24 -7.71
C CYS A 112 10.01 12.83 -7.35
N PHE A 113 8.79 12.47 -7.78
CA PHE A 113 8.23 11.14 -7.48
C PHE A 113 8.88 10.03 -8.30
N VAL A 114 9.27 10.28 -9.55
CA VAL A 114 10.06 9.34 -10.36
C VAL A 114 11.46 9.13 -9.76
N ALA A 115 12.09 10.20 -9.30
CA ALA A 115 13.37 10.10 -8.58
C ALA A 115 13.23 9.32 -7.27
N ALA A 116 12.15 9.55 -6.51
CA ALA A 116 11.85 8.80 -5.29
C ALA A 116 11.57 7.31 -5.57
N ASP A 117 10.92 6.97 -6.69
CA ASP A 117 10.73 5.58 -7.15
C ASP A 117 12.08 4.91 -7.44
N ALA A 118 12.94 5.55 -8.23
CA ALA A 118 14.28 5.06 -8.52
C ALA A 118 15.11 4.86 -7.24
N LEU A 119 15.05 5.83 -6.32
CA LEU A 119 15.72 5.76 -5.03
C LEU A 119 15.18 4.60 -4.18
N THR A 120 13.87 4.40 -4.14
CA THR A 120 13.24 3.29 -3.41
C THR A 120 13.73 1.95 -3.95
N GLY A 121 13.69 1.75 -5.27
CA GLY A 121 14.21 0.53 -5.92
C GLY A 121 15.70 0.31 -5.62
N TYR A 122 16.50 1.36 -5.68
CA TYR A 122 17.94 1.31 -5.35
C TYR A 122 18.19 0.94 -3.89
N VAL A 123 17.46 1.54 -2.95
CA VAL A 123 17.59 1.26 -1.51
C VAL A 123 17.20 -0.18 -1.20
N LEU A 124 16.14 -0.70 -1.80
CA LEU A 124 15.71 -2.10 -1.66
C LEU A 124 16.81 -3.05 -2.19
N TRP A 125 17.33 -2.79 -3.39
CA TRP A 125 18.40 -3.58 -3.99
C TRP A 125 19.69 -3.58 -3.14
N ARG A 126 20.14 -2.38 -2.74
CA ARG A 126 21.32 -2.21 -1.90
C ARG A 126 21.16 -2.87 -0.54
N SER A 127 19.99 -2.73 0.09
CA SER A 127 19.70 -3.33 1.40
C SER A 127 19.76 -4.85 1.34
N ALA A 128 19.15 -5.48 0.33
CA ALA A 128 19.24 -6.93 0.15
C ALA A 128 20.70 -7.39 0.05
N ARG A 129 21.50 -6.72 -0.78
CA ARG A 129 22.93 -7.06 -0.92
C ARG A 129 23.71 -6.91 0.38
N GLN A 130 23.46 -5.85 1.14
CA GLN A 130 24.09 -5.62 2.43
C GLN A 130 23.73 -6.68 3.48
N TYR A 131 22.54 -7.29 3.36
CA TYR A 131 22.09 -8.38 4.23
C TYR A 131 22.51 -9.77 3.76
N GLY A 132 23.18 -9.86 2.62
CA GLY A 132 23.52 -11.15 2.00
C GLY A 132 22.28 -11.89 1.49
N THR A 133 21.20 -11.16 1.15
CA THR A 133 19.97 -11.71 0.60
C THR A 133 19.90 -11.51 -0.91
N ASN A 134 19.02 -12.27 -1.59
CA ASN A 134 18.80 -12.10 -3.01
C ASN A 134 17.93 -10.84 -3.26
N PRO A 135 18.42 -9.78 -3.95
CA PRO A 135 17.69 -8.57 -4.22
C PRO A 135 16.59 -8.72 -5.30
N ARG A 136 16.66 -9.79 -6.11
CA ARG A 136 15.87 -9.93 -7.33
C ARG A 136 14.37 -10.05 -7.08
N PRO A 137 13.85 -10.82 -6.06
CA PRO A 137 12.42 -10.90 -5.81
C PRO A 137 11.79 -9.56 -5.41
N ALA A 138 12.48 -8.80 -4.56
CA ALA A 138 12.00 -7.47 -4.15
C ALA A 138 12.04 -6.47 -5.31
N ALA A 139 13.09 -6.50 -6.15
CA ALA A 139 13.20 -5.67 -7.34
C ALA A 139 12.12 -6.01 -8.37
N ALA A 140 11.89 -7.30 -8.65
CA ALA A 140 10.82 -7.73 -9.54
C ALA A 140 9.45 -7.24 -9.03
N PHE A 141 9.16 -7.49 -7.75
CA PHE A 141 7.91 -7.02 -7.15
C PHE A 141 7.75 -5.51 -7.29
N TRP A 142 8.78 -4.73 -6.97
CA TRP A 142 8.72 -3.27 -7.04
C TRP A 142 8.45 -2.77 -8.46
N ILE A 143 9.14 -3.32 -9.45
CA ILE A 143 8.95 -2.99 -10.87
C ILE A 143 7.51 -3.23 -11.29
N TRP A 144 6.98 -4.42 -11.00
CA TRP A 144 5.63 -4.82 -11.41
C TRP A 144 4.54 -4.17 -10.57
N PHE A 145 4.79 -3.89 -9.29
CA PHE A 145 3.85 -3.17 -8.44
C PHE A 145 3.62 -1.76 -8.96
N VAL A 146 4.69 -1.02 -9.28
CA VAL A 146 4.57 0.36 -9.79
C VAL A 146 3.88 0.37 -11.16
N MET A 147 4.13 -0.62 -12.02
CA MET A 147 3.37 -0.79 -13.25
C MET A 147 1.89 -1.10 -12.98
N ALA A 148 1.61 -1.99 -12.04
CA ALA A 148 0.26 -2.43 -11.70
C ALA A 148 -0.60 -1.35 -11.06
N ILE A 149 -0.03 -0.42 -10.30
CA ILE A 149 -0.74 0.74 -9.74
C ILE A 149 -0.90 1.88 -10.75
N GLY A 150 -0.03 1.93 -11.76
CA GLY A 150 -0.07 2.88 -12.84
C GLY A 150 0.30 4.31 -12.45
N PRO A 151 -0.15 5.32 -13.23
CA PRO A 151 0.30 6.70 -13.09
C PRO A 151 -0.03 7.34 -11.75
N ILE A 152 -1.04 6.83 -11.03
CA ILE A 152 -1.46 7.38 -9.74
C ILE A 152 -0.32 7.40 -8.70
N ILE A 153 0.67 6.51 -8.80
CA ILE A 153 1.81 6.48 -7.88
C ILE A 153 2.65 7.78 -7.92
N TYR A 154 2.72 8.43 -9.09
CA TYR A 154 3.46 9.68 -9.28
C TYR A 154 2.60 10.92 -9.08
N MET A 155 1.28 10.73 -8.87
CA MET A 155 0.30 11.81 -8.74
C MET A 155 -0.26 11.93 -7.32
N ARG A 156 0.21 11.10 -6.38
CA ARG A 156 -0.30 11.05 -5.00
C ARG A 156 0.83 10.99 -3.98
N LEU A 157 0.66 11.74 -2.91
CA LEU A 157 1.59 11.81 -1.77
C LEU A 157 1.72 10.49 -1.00
N ASP A 158 0.79 9.59 -1.21
CA ASP A 158 0.71 8.26 -0.59
C ASP A 158 1.98 7.43 -0.81
N PHE A 159 2.66 7.65 -1.92
CA PHE A 159 3.93 6.99 -2.20
C PHE A 159 5.03 7.37 -1.20
N LEU A 160 5.15 8.64 -0.83
CA LEU A 160 6.17 9.09 0.13
C LEU A 160 5.99 8.44 1.49
N THR A 161 4.75 8.36 1.97
CA THR A 161 4.45 7.71 3.25
C THR A 161 4.72 6.20 3.22
N ALA A 162 4.41 5.54 2.10
CA ALA A 162 4.75 4.13 1.90
C ALA A 162 6.27 3.88 1.86
N ALA A 163 7.02 4.75 1.17
CA ALA A 163 8.48 4.68 1.12
C ALA A 163 9.12 4.90 2.50
N LEU A 164 8.61 5.85 3.29
CA LEU A 164 9.04 6.07 4.67
C LEU A 164 8.73 4.87 5.58
N THR A 165 7.57 4.24 5.41
CA THR A 165 7.23 3.00 6.14
C THR A 165 8.20 1.87 5.81
N ALA A 166 8.54 1.68 4.54
CA ALA A 166 9.55 0.71 4.11
C ALA A 166 10.94 1.03 4.66
N ALA A 167 11.35 2.31 4.63
CA ALA A 167 12.61 2.76 5.22
C ALA A 167 12.65 2.52 6.74
N GLY A 168 11.53 2.70 7.43
CA GLY A 168 11.37 2.34 8.83
C GLY A 168 11.59 0.85 9.07
N LEU A 169 10.99 -0.02 8.28
CA LEU A 169 11.18 -1.48 8.36
C LEU A 169 12.64 -1.88 8.10
N ILE A 170 13.27 -1.33 7.08
CA ILE A 170 14.70 -1.57 6.79
C ILE A 170 15.58 -1.08 7.94
N SER A 171 15.24 0.04 8.57
CA SER A 171 15.96 0.60 9.73
C SER A 171 15.88 -0.32 10.96
N ILE A 172 14.76 -1.03 11.16
CA ILE A 172 14.63 -2.07 12.20
C ILE A 172 15.72 -3.15 12.02
N VAL A 173 15.85 -3.67 10.80
CA VAL A 173 16.84 -4.73 10.50
C VAL A 173 18.27 -4.24 10.69
N ARG A 174 18.54 -2.98 10.43
CA ARG A 174 19.85 -2.33 10.67
C ARG A 174 20.09 -1.94 12.13
N SER A 175 19.15 -2.27 13.02
CA SER A 175 19.22 -1.85 14.43
C SER A 175 19.25 -0.33 14.63
N HIS A 176 18.86 0.46 13.63
CA HIS A 176 18.71 1.91 13.71
C HIS A 176 17.34 2.27 14.33
N ARG A 177 17.19 1.95 15.62
CA ARG A 177 15.89 2.00 16.32
C ARG A 177 15.25 3.38 16.35
N PHE A 178 16.04 4.44 16.58
CA PHE A 178 15.58 5.83 16.54
C PHE A 178 15.05 6.18 15.14
N THR A 179 15.82 5.88 14.12
CA THR A 179 15.45 6.15 12.72
C THR A 179 14.18 5.42 12.32
N SER A 180 13.97 4.17 12.79
CA SER A 180 12.74 3.43 12.45
C SER A 180 11.49 4.15 12.97
N GLY A 181 11.52 4.66 14.21
CA GLY A 181 10.43 5.47 14.76
C GLY A 181 10.30 6.85 14.09
N ALA A 182 11.43 7.51 13.82
CA ALA A 182 11.45 8.81 13.15
C ALA A 182 10.80 8.75 11.75
N MET A 183 11.03 7.67 10.98
CA MET A 183 10.38 7.46 9.68
C MET A 183 8.85 7.38 9.81
N MET A 184 8.34 6.71 10.87
CA MET A 184 6.89 6.70 11.14
C MET A 184 6.38 8.08 11.54
N GLY A 185 7.14 8.85 12.34
CA GLY A 185 6.80 10.22 12.73
C GLY A 185 6.75 11.19 11.55
N ILE A 186 7.73 11.14 10.65
CA ILE A 186 7.75 11.94 9.41
C ILE A 186 6.57 11.52 8.49
N GLY A 187 6.37 10.20 8.34
CA GLY A 187 5.25 9.69 7.56
C GLY A 187 3.90 10.19 8.09
N ALA A 188 3.71 10.18 9.42
CA ALA A 188 2.51 10.69 10.07
C ALA A 188 2.33 12.21 9.88
N ALA A 189 3.42 12.95 9.80
CA ALA A 189 3.40 14.39 9.54
C ALA A 189 3.08 14.74 8.07
N ILE A 190 3.19 13.80 7.14
CA ILE A 190 2.73 13.93 5.75
C ILE A 190 1.27 13.46 5.62
N LYS A 191 0.96 12.30 6.21
CA LYS A 191 -0.37 11.70 6.22
C LYS A 191 -0.52 10.79 7.44
N LEU A 192 -1.58 10.91 8.21
CA LEU A 192 -1.68 10.37 9.58
C LEU A 192 -1.50 8.85 9.73
N TRP A 193 -1.83 8.05 8.71
CA TRP A 193 -1.89 6.59 8.80
C TRP A 193 -0.58 5.89 9.25
N PRO A 194 0.65 6.36 8.92
CA PRO A 194 1.88 5.73 9.42
C PRO A 194 2.03 5.79 10.94
N ALA A 195 1.32 6.70 11.62
CA ALA A 195 1.32 6.74 13.08
C ALA A 195 0.81 5.43 13.68
N LEU A 196 -0.16 4.77 13.04
CA LEU A 196 -0.70 3.50 13.50
C LEU A 196 0.30 2.34 13.41
N LEU A 197 1.37 2.50 12.63
CA LEU A 197 2.41 1.49 12.46
C LEU A 197 3.58 1.63 13.45
N TRP A 198 3.64 2.74 14.21
CA TRP A 198 4.71 2.95 15.19
C TRP A 198 4.94 1.77 16.16
N PRO A 199 3.90 1.09 16.73
CA PRO A 199 4.14 -0.02 17.63
C PRO A 199 4.96 -1.16 17.02
N THR A 200 4.88 -1.38 15.69
CA THR A 200 5.64 -2.42 15.00
C THR A 200 7.16 -2.17 14.99
N THR A 201 7.59 -0.94 15.28
CA THR A 201 9.03 -0.60 15.38
C THR A 201 9.66 -1.05 16.69
N MET A 202 8.87 -1.52 17.66
CA MET A 202 9.30 -1.88 19.03
C MET A 202 9.74 -3.34 19.13
N ILE A 203 10.74 -3.79 18.35
CA ILE A 203 11.16 -5.19 18.28
C ILE A 203 11.90 -5.71 19.54
N ASP A 204 12.42 -4.85 20.37
CA ASP A 204 13.09 -5.19 21.63
C ASP A 204 12.94 -4.07 22.69
N LYS A 205 13.36 -4.33 23.93
CA LYS A 205 13.24 -3.34 25.03
C LYS A 205 13.97 -2.02 24.74
N LYS A 206 15.11 -2.06 24.03
CA LYS A 206 15.85 -0.84 23.63
C LYS A 206 15.09 -0.11 22.50
N ALA A 207 14.46 -0.86 21.61
CA ALA A 207 13.64 -0.31 20.53
C ALA A 207 12.39 0.39 21.08
N VAL A 208 11.71 -0.14 22.08
CA VAL A 208 10.58 0.54 22.73
C VAL A 208 10.92 2.00 23.06
N ARG A 209 12.05 2.23 23.74
CA ARG A 209 12.44 3.59 24.15
C ARG A 209 12.97 4.42 22.98
N ARG A 210 13.89 3.85 22.16
CA ARG A 210 14.55 4.61 21.09
C ARG A 210 13.65 4.88 19.89
N ALA A 211 12.83 3.91 19.47
CA ALA A 211 11.87 4.12 18.38
C ALA A 211 10.76 5.07 18.81
N SER A 212 10.28 4.98 20.06
CA SER A 212 9.33 5.96 20.60
C SER A 212 9.96 7.37 20.66
N ALA A 213 11.22 7.48 21.10
CA ALA A 213 11.92 8.77 21.08
C ALA A 213 12.06 9.33 19.65
N GLY A 214 12.30 8.47 18.65
CA GLY A 214 12.30 8.87 17.25
C GLY A 214 10.93 9.33 16.76
N PHE A 215 9.90 8.54 17.03
CA PHE A 215 8.52 8.84 16.63
C PHE A 215 7.99 10.13 17.26
N PHE A 216 8.00 10.22 18.60
CA PHE A 216 7.49 11.37 19.32
C PHE A 216 8.41 12.59 19.22
N GLY A 217 9.74 12.39 19.17
CA GLY A 217 10.70 13.49 19.04
C GLY A 217 10.56 14.17 17.68
N VAL A 218 10.65 13.43 16.58
CA VAL A 218 10.55 14.01 15.24
C VAL A 218 9.11 14.38 14.91
N GLY A 219 8.15 13.49 15.14
CA GLY A 219 6.72 13.76 14.89
C GLY A 219 6.20 14.89 15.78
N GLY A 220 6.59 14.91 17.06
CA GLY A 220 6.23 15.98 18.00
C GLY A 220 6.85 17.33 17.63
N LEU A 221 8.11 17.36 17.15
CA LEU A 221 8.73 18.58 16.64
C LEU A 221 7.97 19.12 15.42
N LEU A 222 7.61 18.25 14.48
CA LEU A 222 6.81 18.64 13.30
C LEU A 222 5.40 19.09 13.68
N ALA A 223 4.78 18.46 14.68
CA ALA A 223 3.48 18.88 15.20
C ALA A 223 3.60 20.25 15.91
N LEU A 224 4.63 20.47 16.69
CA LEU A 224 4.89 21.77 17.34
C LEU A 224 5.13 22.86 16.28
N ALA A 225 5.95 22.59 15.28
CA ALA A 225 6.16 23.51 14.17
C ALA A 225 4.85 23.82 13.42
N SER A 226 3.99 22.81 13.25
CA SER A 226 2.65 22.98 12.65
C SER A 226 1.75 23.88 13.52
N LEU A 227 1.77 23.67 14.82
CA LEU A 227 1.00 24.46 15.79
C LEU A 227 1.43 25.95 15.76
N LEU A 228 2.74 26.18 15.73
CA LEU A 228 3.29 27.55 15.70
C LEU A 228 3.04 28.23 14.34
N TYR A 229 3.05 27.49 13.24
CA TYR A 229 2.90 28.03 11.89
C TYR A 229 1.44 28.30 11.50
N ALA A 230 0.50 27.40 11.88
CA ALA A 230 -0.88 27.44 11.38
C ALA A 230 -1.97 27.32 12.46
N GLY A 231 -1.58 27.22 13.73
CA GLY A 231 -2.49 27.19 14.88
C GLY A 231 -3.08 25.81 15.19
N LYS A 232 -3.80 25.74 16.33
CA LYS A 232 -4.35 24.49 16.89
C LYS A 232 -5.42 23.84 16.01
N ASP A 233 -6.31 24.66 15.43
CA ASP A 233 -7.42 24.15 14.64
C ASP A 233 -6.92 23.47 13.37
N ARG A 234 -5.86 24.01 12.80
CA ARG A 234 -5.18 23.44 11.64
C ARG A 234 -4.44 22.13 11.98
N LEU A 235 -3.90 22.02 13.19
CA LEU A 235 -3.23 20.79 13.64
C LEU A 235 -4.21 19.60 13.72
N VAL A 236 -5.46 19.83 14.13
CA VAL A 236 -6.48 18.78 14.28
C VAL A 236 -7.38 18.60 13.07
N SER A 237 -7.38 19.56 12.12
CA SER A 237 -8.26 19.54 10.94
C SER A 237 -8.20 18.26 10.10
N PRO A 238 -7.05 17.56 9.93
CA PRO A 238 -7.03 16.30 9.18
C PRO A 238 -7.85 15.17 9.83
N LEU A 239 -8.04 15.20 11.15
CA LEU A 239 -8.85 14.22 11.88
C LEU A 239 -10.34 14.51 11.70
N THR A 240 -10.75 15.77 11.86
CA THR A 240 -12.16 16.17 11.73
C THR A 240 -12.65 16.04 10.29
N TRP A 241 -11.78 16.31 9.29
CA TRP A 241 -12.12 16.19 7.88
C TRP A 241 -12.58 14.80 7.47
N GLN A 242 -12.04 13.74 8.10
CA GLN A 242 -12.38 12.37 7.76
C GLN A 242 -13.73 11.90 8.37
N SER A 243 -14.19 12.52 9.46
CA SER A 243 -15.38 12.08 10.19
C SER A 243 -16.67 12.24 9.35
N ASP A 244 -16.77 13.33 8.60
CA ASP A 244 -18.01 13.76 7.94
C ASP A 244 -18.18 13.23 6.51
N ARG A 245 -17.25 12.42 6.01
CA ARG A 245 -17.31 11.83 4.66
C ARG A 245 -18.44 10.81 4.55
N GLY A 246 -19.08 10.79 3.38
CA GLY A 246 -20.08 9.80 3.03
C GLY A 246 -19.49 8.46 2.57
N LEU A 247 -20.31 7.65 1.95
CA LEU A 247 -19.94 6.33 1.44
C LEU A 247 -19.32 6.47 0.04
N GLN A 248 -18.00 6.31 -0.06
CA GLN A 248 -17.30 6.39 -1.34
C GLN A 248 -17.59 5.17 -2.21
N ILE A 249 -17.79 5.39 -3.52
CA ILE A 249 -18.24 4.37 -4.49
C ILE A 249 -17.32 3.15 -4.61
N GLU A 250 -16.03 3.29 -4.29
CA GLU A 250 -15.06 2.20 -4.36
C GLU A 250 -14.91 1.42 -3.05
N SER A 251 -15.50 1.89 -1.95
CA SER A 251 -15.38 1.21 -0.66
C SER A 251 -15.99 -0.20 -0.70
N VAL A 252 -15.50 -1.08 0.17
CA VAL A 252 -16.05 -2.43 0.32
C VAL A 252 -17.55 -2.37 0.59
N TYR A 253 -17.96 -1.42 1.43
CA TYR A 253 -19.35 -1.25 1.87
C TYR A 253 -20.27 -0.65 0.79
N ALA A 254 -19.72 0.12 -0.17
CA ALA A 254 -20.51 0.64 -1.27
C ALA A 254 -20.82 -0.42 -2.34
N THR A 255 -20.05 -1.51 -2.40
CA THR A 255 -20.18 -2.52 -3.46
C THR A 255 -21.61 -3.04 -3.65
N PRO A 256 -22.39 -3.40 -2.61
CA PRO A 256 -23.75 -3.87 -2.78
C PRO A 256 -24.69 -2.84 -3.44
N VAL A 257 -24.62 -1.58 -2.99
CA VAL A 257 -25.48 -0.51 -3.54
C VAL A 257 -25.01 -0.05 -4.91
N MET A 258 -23.72 -0.13 -5.22
CA MET A 258 -23.20 0.09 -6.57
C MET A 258 -23.71 -0.97 -7.56
N ILE A 259 -23.83 -2.22 -7.14
CA ILE A 259 -24.43 -3.30 -7.94
C ILE A 259 -25.95 -3.09 -8.08
N ALA A 260 -26.65 -2.78 -6.98
CA ALA A 260 -28.08 -2.52 -6.98
C ALA A 260 -28.49 -1.34 -7.91
N ARG A 261 -27.62 -0.35 -8.04
CA ARG A 261 -27.80 0.80 -8.95
C ARG A 261 -27.93 0.40 -10.42
N LEU A 262 -27.42 -0.78 -10.84
CA LEU A 262 -27.64 -1.30 -12.19
C LEU A 262 -29.12 -1.54 -12.49
N PHE A 263 -29.88 -1.96 -11.50
CA PHE A 263 -31.28 -2.34 -11.63
C PHE A 263 -32.25 -1.18 -11.37
N SER A 264 -31.80 -0.13 -10.67
CA SER A 264 -32.62 1.05 -10.38
C SER A 264 -31.75 2.31 -10.31
N ARG A 265 -31.58 2.97 -11.45
CA ARG A 265 -30.70 4.14 -11.60
C ARG A 265 -31.16 5.36 -10.82
N GLU A 266 -32.45 5.50 -10.65
CA GLU A 266 -33.07 6.66 -9.97
C GLU A 266 -33.00 6.54 -8.46
N THR A 267 -32.88 5.33 -7.94
CA THR A 267 -32.85 5.05 -6.50
C THR A 267 -31.50 5.44 -5.85
N TRP A 268 -30.40 5.29 -6.58
CA TRP A 268 -29.06 5.60 -6.07
C TRP A 268 -28.32 6.56 -6.97
N THR A 269 -27.90 7.68 -6.38
CA THR A 269 -27.17 8.75 -7.09
C THR A 269 -25.71 8.74 -6.71
N VAL A 270 -24.82 8.72 -7.72
CA VAL A 270 -23.38 8.98 -7.55
C VAL A 270 -23.13 10.46 -7.81
N TYR A 271 -22.47 11.12 -6.87
CA TYR A 271 -22.18 12.56 -6.93
C TYR A 271 -20.75 12.86 -6.46
N VAL A 272 -20.25 14.02 -6.86
CA VAL A 272 -18.96 14.54 -6.33
C VAL A 272 -19.25 15.27 -5.03
N SER A 273 -18.67 14.80 -3.94
CA SER A 273 -18.83 15.42 -2.62
C SER A 273 -17.89 16.61 -2.44
N LYS A 274 -18.13 17.43 -1.39
CA LYS A 274 -17.22 18.51 -0.97
C LYS A 274 -15.79 18.05 -0.65
N TYR A 275 -15.58 16.76 -0.55
CA TYR A 275 -14.27 16.12 -0.30
C TYR A 275 -13.55 15.74 -1.60
N ASN A 276 -14.00 16.26 -2.75
CA ASN A 276 -13.46 15.92 -4.07
C ASN A 276 -13.38 14.40 -4.33
N ALA A 277 -14.41 13.67 -3.90
CA ALA A 277 -14.54 12.24 -4.06
C ALA A 277 -15.93 11.87 -4.54
N PHE A 278 -16.04 10.80 -5.33
CA PHE A 278 -17.33 10.26 -5.73
C PHE A 278 -17.94 9.44 -4.59
N GLU A 279 -19.11 9.87 -4.13
CA GLU A 279 -19.89 9.22 -3.09
C GLU A 279 -21.24 8.77 -3.65
N ILE A 280 -21.87 7.78 -3.00
CA ILE A 280 -23.18 7.26 -3.38
C ILE A 280 -24.20 7.59 -2.29
N ALA A 281 -25.36 8.10 -2.71
CA ALA A 281 -26.53 8.37 -1.87
C ALA A 281 -27.72 7.54 -2.31
N GLY A 282 -28.59 7.19 -1.37
CA GLY A 282 -29.81 6.43 -1.62
C GLY A 282 -30.17 5.50 -0.45
N PRO A 283 -31.21 4.68 -0.58
CA PRO A 283 -31.64 3.76 0.48
C PRO A 283 -30.50 2.83 0.93
N GLY A 284 -30.34 2.67 2.24
CA GLY A 284 -29.33 1.79 2.84
C GLY A 284 -27.91 2.38 2.94
N THR A 285 -27.57 3.49 2.29
CA THR A 285 -26.21 4.06 2.32
C THR A 285 -25.82 4.57 3.71
N ILE A 286 -26.75 5.12 4.48
CA ILE A 286 -26.52 5.53 5.87
C ILE A 286 -26.21 4.30 6.72
N PHE A 287 -27.01 3.24 6.61
CA PHE A 287 -26.78 1.98 7.32
C PHE A 287 -25.37 1.40 6.98
N LEU A 288 -25.01 1.35 5.70
CA LEU A 288 -23.70 0.85 5.28
C LEU A 288 -22.55 1.71 5.79
N THR A 289 -22.74 3.03 5.90
CA THR A 289 -21.78 3.94 6.52
C THR A 289 -21.61 3.64 8.02
N GLN A 290 -22.70 3.34 8.73
CA GLN A 290 -22.64 2.92 10.13
C GLN A 290 -21.94 1.56 10.29
N VAL A 291 -22.23 0.58 9.41
CA VAL A 291 -21.51 -0.70 9.36
C VAL A 291 -20.01 -0.50 9.15
N ALA A 292 -19.61 0.39 8.24
CA ALA A 292 -18.20 0.73 8.03
C ALA A 292 -17.57 1.37 9.27
N THR A 293 -18.30 2.22 9.99
CA THR A 293 -17.83 2.83 11.24
C THR A 293 -17.61 1.77 12.32
N VAL A 294 -18.55 0.85 12.50
CA VAL A 294 -18.41 -0.28 13.44
C VAL A 294 -17.21 -1.15 13.03
N ALA A 295 -17.06 -1.46 11.74
CA ALA A 295 -15.92 -2.21 11.24
C ALA A 295 -14.59 -1.49 11.50
N THR A 296 -14.53 -0.16 11.39
CA THR A 296 -13.34 0.63 11.72
C THR A 296 -12.98 0.51 13.20
N ILE A 297 -13.97 0.57 14.09
CA ILE A 297 -13.76 0.38 15.53
C ILE A 297 -13.24 -1.05 15.81
N LEU A 298 -13.90 -2.07 15.25
CA LEU A 298 -13.48 -3.47 15.41
C LEU A 298 -12.08 -3.72 14.81
N GLY A 299 -11.77 -3.09 13.68
CA GLY A 299 -10.43 -3.10 13.09
C GLY A 299 -9.39 -2.48 14.00
N GLY A 300 -9.70 -1.35 14.62
CA GLY A 300 -8.84 -0.70 15.62
C GLY A 300 -8.60 -1.60 16.84
N ILE A 301 -9.64 -2.22 17.38
CA ILE A 301 -9.53 -3.20 18.48
C ILE A 301 -8.66 -4.38 18.05
N THR A 302 -8.87 -4.92 16.86
CA THR A 302 -8.07 -6.02 16.31
C THR A 302 -6.58 -5.63 16.21
N MET A 303 -6.26 -4.43 15.72
CA MET A 303 -4.88 -3.93 15.68
C MET A 303 -4.26 -3.85 17.08
N VAL A 304 -5.00 -3.33 18.06
CA VAL A 304 -4.54 -3.25 19.46
C VAL A 304 -4.27 -4.64 20.01
N VAL A 305 -5.17 -5.61 19.81
CA VAL A 305 -4.97 -7.00 20.25
C VAL A 305 -3.72 -7.62 19.60
N LEU A 306 -3.54 -7.41 18.29
CA LEU A 306 -2.36 -7.91 17.57
C LEU A 306 -1.07 -7.27 18.10
N TYR A 307 -1.06 -5.97 18.37
CA TYR A 307 0.10 -5.27 18.90
C TYR A 307 0.43 -5.69 20.35
N ILE A 308 -0.56 -5.80 21.21
CA ILE A 308 -0.36 -6.28 22.58
C ILE A 308 0.18 -7.71 22.54
N GLY A 309 -0.47 -8.61 21.79
CA GLY A 309 -0.02 -9.99 21.65
C GLY A 309 1.40 -10.12 21.10
N TRP A 310 1.80 -9.25 20.17
CA TRP A 310 3.15 -9.21 19.64
C TRP A 310 4.16 -8.59 20.63
N LEU A 311 3.81 -7.48 21.29
CA LEU A 311 4.67 -6.79 22.25
C LEU A 311 4.94 -7.58 23.52
N THR A 312 4.06 -8.50 23.91
CA THR A 312 4.25 -9.39 25.06
C THR A 312 5.21 -10.56 24.78
N ARG A 313 5.60 -10.79 23.52
CA ARG A 313 6.57 -11.85 23.19
C ARG A 313 7.97 -11.50 23.68
N LYS A 314 8.70 -12.53 24.15
CA LYS A 314 10.13 -12.41 24.55
C LYS A 314 11.01 -12.05 23.35
N GLU A 315 10.77 -12.70 22.20
CA GLU A 315 11.48 -12.48 20.96
C GLU A 315 10.51 -11.97 19.87
N ARG A 316 10.93 -10.94 19.16
CA ARG A 316 10.19 -10.29 18.10
C ARG A 316 11.12 -10.10 16.90
N THR A 317 10.67 -10.45 15.72
CA THR A 317 11.49 -10.42 14.51
C THR A 317 11.11 -9.26 13.59
N PRO A 318 12.04 -8.73 12.79
CA PRO A 318 11.72 -7.73 11.77
C PRO A 318 10.68 -8.21 10.73
N ILE A 319 10.64 -9.52 10.46
CA ILE A 319 9.66 -10.12 9.52
C ILE A 319 8.25 -10.05 10.11
N GLU A 320 8.09 -10.39 11.39
CA GLU A 320 6.80 -10.20 12.08
C GLU A 320 6.40 -8.74 12.12
N ALA A 321 7.33 -7.82 12.38
CA ALA A 321 7.09 -6.38 12.34
C ALA A 321 6.57 -5.93 10.97
N GLY A 322 7.24 -6.32 9.88
CA GLY A 322 6.83 -6.00 8.51
C GLY A 322 5.48 -6.62 8.14
N THR A 323 5.23 -7.86 8.56
CA THR A 323 3.93 -8.52 8.36
C THR A 323 2.81 -7.79 9.10
N LEU A 324 3.03 -7.38 10.35
CA LEU A 324 2.07 -6.60 11.12
C LEU A 324 1.81 -5.21 10.53
N MET A 325 2.84 -4.53 9.97
CA MET A 325 2.66 -3.27 9.22
C MET A 325 1.68 -3.46 8.07
N ILE A 326 1.83 -4.53 7.29
CA ILE A 326 0.96 -4.84 6.15
C ILE A 326 -0.45 -5.19 6.63
N ILE A 327 -0.59 -6.01 7.67
CA ILE A 327 -1.90 -6.36 8.24
C ILE A 327 -2.63 -5.12 8.75
N ALA A 328 -1.96 -4.26 9.49
CA ALA A 328 -2.54 -3.02 9.99
C ALA A 328 -2.99 -2.10 8.84
N THR A 329 -2.17 -1.98 7.79
CA THR A 329 -2.53 -1.23 6.58
C THR A 329 -3.76 -1.82 5.88
N LEU A 330 -3.83 -3.14 5.73
CA LEU A 330 -4.99 -3.82 5.14
C LEU A 330 -6.25 -3.62 5.98
N ILE A 331 -6.17 -3.73 7.32
CA ILE A 331 -7.30 -3.45 8.21
C ILE A 331 -7.81 -2.03 7.98
N MET A 332 -6.93 -1.03 7.95
CA MET A 332 -7.31 0.36 7.68
C MET A 332 -8.02 0.52 6.33
N ILE A 333 -7.57 -0.17 5.30
CA ILE A 333 -8.16 -0.09 3.96
C ILE A 333 -9.57 -0.70 3.94
N ILE A 334 -9.74 -1.93 4.46
CA ILE A 334 -11.00 -2.66 4.32
C ILE A 334 -12.09 -2.19 5.27
N THR A 335 -11.73 -1.57 6.39
CA THR A 335 -12.72 -1.13 7.39
C THR A 335 -13.22 0.29 7.12
N ASN A 336 -12.52 1.06 6.28
CA ASN A 336 -12.88 2.45 6.03
C ASN A 336 -14.09 2.57 5.09
N LYS A 337 -14.99 3.51 5.39
CA LYS A 337 -16.10 3.91 4.50
C LYS A 337 -15.62 4.60 3.21
N THR A 338 -14.35 5.00 3.18
CA THR A 338 -13.70 5.56 2.00
C THR A 338 -12.58 4.65 1.54
N PHE A 339 -12.59 4.29 0.26
CA PHE A 339 -11.49 3.56 -0.36
C PHE A 339 -11.12 4.24 -1.68
N SER A 340 -10.02 4.94 -1.68
CA SER A 340 -9.45 5.55 -2.88
C SER A 340 -8.37 4.64 -3.47
N PRO A 341 -8.20 4.59 -4.80
CA PRO A 341 -7.19 3.75 -5.48
C PRO A 341 -5.78 3.91 -4.93
N GLN A 342 -5.43 5.13 -4.50
CA GLN A 342 -4.14 5.45 -3.88
C GLN A 342 -3.84 4.69 -2.58
N TYR A 343 -4.84 4.14 -1.90
CA TYR A 343 -4.59 3.36 -0.67
C TYR A 343 -3.83 2.07 -0.95
N MET A 344 -3.92 1.52 -2.17
CA MET A 344 -3.11 0.39 -2.57
C MET A 344 -1.61 0.72 -2.63
N ILE A 345 -1.23 2.00 -2.82
CA ILE A 345 0.17 2.45 -2.80
C ILE A 345 0.82 2.19 -1.43
N TRP A 346 0.03 2.26 -0.34
CA TRP A 346 0.52 2.04 1.03
C TRP A 346 1.14 0.66 1.23
N LEU A 347 0.75 -0.34 0.43
CA LEU A 347 1.25 -1.70 0.52
C LEU A 347 2.57 -1.91 -0.26
N GLY A 348 2.81 -1.15 -1.31
CA GLY A 348 3.89 -1.43 -2.28
C GLY A 348 5.27 -1.48 -1.66
N ALA A 349 5.75 -0.36 -1.15
CA ALA A 349 7.10 -0.26 -0.60
C ALA A 349 7.30 -1.14 0.67
N PRO A 350 6.34 -1.23 1.63
CA PRO A 350 6.44 -2.16 2.75
C PRO A 350 6.52 -3.63 2.34
N VAL A 351 5.74 -4.07 1.35
CA VAL A 351 5.80 -5.45 0.83
C VAL A 351 7.14 -5.73 0.15
N ALA A 352 7.66 -4.78 -0.65
CA ALA A 352 9.00 -4.89 -1.23
C ALA A 352 10.09 -5.00 -0.16
N ALA A 353 9.99 -4.20 0.92
CA ALA A 353 10.90 -4.27 2.06
C ALA A 353 10.77 -5.62 2.80
N LEU A 354 9.56 -6.13 2.99
CA LEU A 354 9.33 -7.46 3.58
C LEU A 354 9.98 -8.56 2.74
N LEU A 355 9.85 -8.55 1.42
CA LEU A 355 10.56 -9.48 0.52
C LEU A 355 12.08 -9.36 0.68
N THR A 356 12.60 -8.13 0.77
CA THR A 356 14.04 -7.88 0.97
C THR A 356 14.57 -8.55 2.23
N ILE A 357 13.84 -8.48 3.34
CA ILE A 357 14.30 -9.03 4.63
C ILE A 357 13.99 -10.52 4.80
N SER A 358 12.96 -11.03 4.15
CA SER A 358 12.51 -12.43 4.28
C SER A 358 13.42 -13.41 3.53
N ALA A 359 14.19 -12.96 2.56
CA ALA A 359 15.11 -13.79 1.78
C ALA A 359 16.33 -14.29 2.59
N ARG A 360 16.48 -13.90 3.87
CA ARG A 360 17.66 -14.15 4.71
C ARG A 360 17.62 -15.45 5.52
N HIS A 361 16.51 -16.17 5.58
CA HIS A 361 16.41 -17.35 6.44
C HIS A 361 17.02 -18.61 5.80
N PRO A 362 18.04 -19.24 6.44
CA PRO A 362 18.78 -20.38 5.89
C PRO A 362 17.99 -21.70 5.83
N GLY A 363 16.80 -21.79 6.41
CA GLY A 363 15.96 -23.00 6.40
C GLY A 363 15.16 -23.21 5.13
N MET A 364 15.35 -22.42 4.08
CA MET A 364 14.62 -22.54 2.83
C MET A 364 15.41 -23.31 1.79
N LEU A 365 14.70 -24.24 1.13
CA LEU A 365 15.18 -25.02 -0.01
C LEU A 365 16.03 -24.19 -0.96
N PRO A 366 17.16 -24.74 -1.47
CA PRO A 366 18.00 -24.04 -2.41
C PRO A 366 17.16 -23.61 -3.63
N ASP A 367 17.17 -22.34 -3.81
CA ASP A 367 16.87 -21.57 -4.99
C ASP A 367 15.78 -22.05 -5.94
N GLN A 368 14.53 -21.97 -5.50
CA GLN A 368 13.42 -21.71 -6.39
C GLN A 368 13.01 -20.24 -6.22
N GLY A 369 13.94 -19.36 -6.56
CA GLY A 369 13.96 -17.97 -6.15
C GLY A 369 12.95 -17.05 -6.83
N HIS A 370 12.10 -17.52 -7.75
CA HIS A 370 11.19 -16.60 -8.40
C HIS A 370 9.97 -16.22 -7.57
N LEU A 371 9.48 -15.00 -7.79
CA LEU A 371 8.29 -14.47 -7.13
C LEU A 371 7.09 -15.43 -7.22
N PHE A 372 6.95 -16.14 -8.34
CA PHE A 372 5.83 -17.03 -8.64
C PHE A 372 6.12 -18.54 -8.44
N SER A 373 7.21 -18.91 -7.80
CA SER A 373 7.61 -20.33 -7.64
C SER A 373 6.58 -21.20 -6.93
N TRP A 374 5.69 -20.61 -6.14
CA TRP A 374 4.61 -21.31 -5.44
C TRP A 374 3.45 -21.75 -6.36
N ILE A 375 3.27 -21.12 -7.53
CA ILE A 375 2.24 -21.51 -8.50
C ILE A 375 2.58 -22.85 -9.15
N SER A 376 3.87 -23.17 -9.27
CA SER A 376 4.38 -24.38 -9.89
C SER A 376 4.57 -25.57 -8.94
N ARG A 377 4.22 -25.46 -7.66
CA ARG A 377 4.36 -26.58 -6.70
C ARG A 377 3.17 -27.53 -6.75
N PRO A 378 3.42 -28.87 -6.73
CA PRO A 378 2.36 -29.87 -6.63
C PRO A 378 1.59 -29.77 -5.32
N LYS A 379 0.31 -30.16 -5.36
CA LYS A 379 -0.70 -30.08 -4.30
C LYS A 379 -0.43 -30.90 -3.01
N HIS A 380 0.76 -31.43 -2.78
CA HIS A 380 1.07 -32.35 -1.68
C HIS A 380 1.53 -31.71 -0.36
N LEU A 381 1.38 -30.38 -0.21
CA LEU A 381 1.69 -29.67 1.05
C LEU A 381 0.42 -29.34 1.84
N THR A 382 -0.46 -30.34 2.03
CA THR A 382 -1.76 -30.15 2.69
C THR A 382 -1.74 -30.33 4.21
N GLN A 383 -0.63 -30.62 4.86
CA GLN A 383 -0.63 -30.85 6.31
C GLN A 383 0.11 -29.83 7.18
N ASP A 384 0.91 -28.93 6.61
CA ASP A 384 1.65 -27.92 7.39
C ASP A 384 1.41 -26.48 6.92
N GLU A 385 0.16 -26.06 6.77
CA GLU A 385 -0.17 -24.63 6.62
C GLU A 385 0.34 -23.77 7.79
N HIS A 386 0.71 -24.39 8.91
CA HIS A 386 1.27 -23.73 10.09
C HIS A 386 2.73 -23.28 9.94
N LEU A 387 3.43 -23.74 8.88
CA LEU A 387 4.86 -23.49 8.67
C LEU A 387 5.16 -22.94 7.27
N LEU A 388 4.35 -22.01 6.78
CA LEU A 388 4.78 -21.19 5.66
C LEU A 388 6.02 -20.42 6.09
N GLY A 389 7.18 -20.81 5.56
CA GLY A 389 8.44 -20.12 5.86
C GLY A 389 8.29 -18.63 5.52
N PRO A 390 9.00 -17.73 6.21
CA PRO A 390 8.85 -16.27 6.08
C PRO A 390 8.87 -15.75 4.64
N LEU A 391 9.70 -16.31 3.77
CA LEU A 391 9.76 -15.91 2.36
C LEU A 391 8.53 -16.37 1.59
N THR A 392 7.99 -17.56 1.87
CA THR A 392 6.77 -18.05 1.25
C THR A 392 5.59 -17.16 1.60
N LEU A 393 5.45 -16.76 2.87
CA LEU A 393 4.44 -15.80 3.30
C LEU A 393 4.62 -14.44 2.59
N ALA A 394 5.84 -13.90 2.57
CA ALA A 394 6.12 -12.63 1.89
C ALA A 394 5.78 -12.67 0.39
N ARG A 395 6.05 -13.80 -0.28
CA ARG A 395 5.67 -14.01 -1.69
C ARG A 395 4.16 -14.07 -1.89
N HIS A 396 3.43 -14.77 -1.02
CA HIS A 396 1.96 -14.77 -1.07
C HIS A 396 1.40 -13.36 -0.91
N ILE A 397 1.89 -12.62 0.08
CA ILE A 397 1.52 -11.22 0.28
C ILE A 397 1.80 -10.38 -0.98
N ALA A 398 2.97 -10.55 -1.58
CA ALA A 398 3.36 -9.82 -2.78
C ALA A 398 2.43 -10.10 -3.96
N ILE A 399 2.06 -11.35 -4.18
CA ILE A 399 1.20 -11.72 -5.32
C ILE A 399 -0.23 -11.25 -5.13
N TRP A 400 -0.79 -11.43 -3.93
CA TRP A 400 -2.11 -10.86 -3.63
C TRP A 400 -2.10 -9.34 -3.81
N THR A 401 -1.05 -8.66 -3.33
CA THR A 401 -0.90 -7.23 -3.52
C THR A 401 -0.86 -6.85 -5.00
N LEU A 402 -0.07 -7.55 -5.83
CA LEU A 402 -0.02 -7.31 -7.28
C LEU A 402 -1.37 -7.53 -7.95
N ALA A 403 -2.03 -8.64 -7.68
CA ALA A 403 -3.33 -8.97 -8.28
C ALA A 403 -4.40 -7.91 -7.93
N LEU A 404 -4.50 -7.54 -6.65
CA LEU A 404 -5.46 -6.53 -6.19
C LEU A 404 -5.13 -5.13 -6.72
N THR A 405 -3.84 -4.83 -6.90
CA THR A 405 -3.38 -3.57 -7.48
C THR A 405 -3.72 -3.49 -8.98
N LEU A 406 -3.56 -4.58 -9.73
CA LEU A 406 -3.99 -4.66 -11.13
C LEU A 406 -5.50 -4.46 -11.28
N LEU A 407 -6.31 -5.09 -10.43
CA LEU A 407 -7.75 -4.84 -10.41
C LEU A 407 -8.06 -3.38 -10.07
N THR A 408 -7.29 -2.76 -9.18
CA THR A 408 -7.44 -1.34 -8.84
C THR A 408 -7.11 -0.45 -10.03
N GLN A 409 -6.05 -0.73 -10.81
CA GLN A 409 -5.74 0.00 -12.04
C GLN A 409 -6.81 -0.20 -13.11
N ALA A 410 -7.36 -1.38 -13.23
CA ALA A 410 -8.47 -1.64 -14.14
C ALA A 410 -9.71 -0.81 -13.78
N ILE A 411 -9.97 -0.60 -12.48
CA ILE A 411 -11.03 0.31 -12.02
C ILE A 411 -10.63 1.76 -12.29
N TYR A 412 -9.50 2.19 -11.77
CA TYR A 412 -9.02 3.56 -11.88
C TYR A 412 -7.63 3.60 -12.54
N PRO A 413 -7.47 4.26 -13.69
CA PRO A 413 -8.45 5.18 -14.31
C PRO A 413 -9.34 4.53 -15.39
N VAL A 414 -9.12 3.26 -15.76
CA VAL A 414 -9.65 2.67 -17.02
C VAL A 414 -11.19 2.59 -17.04
N LEU A 415 -11.78 1.99 -16.01
CA LEU A 415 -13.23 1.78 -15.93
C LEU A 415 -13.95 2.81 -15.06
N TYR A 416 -13.26 3.84 -14.59
CA TYR A 416 -13.80 4.75 -13.56
C TYR A 416 -15.05 5.51 -14.01
N SER A 417 -15.06 5.97 -15.27
CA SER A 417 -16.22 6.65 -15.85
C SER A 417 -17.48 5.77 -15.90
N TYR A 418 -17.32 4.45 -15.98
CA TYR A 418 -18.43 3.49 -15.97
C TYR A 418 -18.98 3.21 -14.57
N LEU A 419 -18.23 3.53 -13.52
CA LEU A 419 -18.73 3.53 -12.15
C LEU A 419 -19.50 4.81 -11.83
N THR A 420 -19.06 5.95 -12.34
CA THR A 420 -19.71 7.24 -12.10
C THR A 420 -20.96 7.43 -12.95
N THR A 421 -20.91 7.02 -14.23
CA THR A 421 -22.01 7.12 -15.18
C THR A 421 -22.34 5.75 -15.74
N ILE A 422 -23.62 5.34 -15.67
CA ILE A 422 -24.06 4.04 -16.17
C ILE A 422 -24.04 4.02 -17.70
N ARG A 423 -23.20 3.13 -18.25
CA ARG A 423 -22.97 2.90 -19.68
C ARG A 423 -22.83 1.39 -19.94
N TRP A 424 -22.56 1.00 -21.19
CA TRP A 424 -22.49 -0.41 -21.62
C TRP A 424 -21.43 -1.28 -20.90
N LEU A 425 -20.28 -0.72 -20.46
CA LEU A 425 -19.27 -1.44 -19.66
C LEU A 425 -19.50 -1.37 -18.14
N THR A 426 -20.53 -0.72 -17.65
CA THR A 426 -20.81 -0.63 -16.21
C THR A 426 -20.90 -2.01 -15.53
N PRO A 427 -21.54 -3.05 -16.12
CA PRO A 427 -21.53 -4.37 -15.51
C PRO A 427 -20.13 -4.94 -15.33
N VAL A 428 -19.26 -4.75 -16.33
CA VAL A 428 -17.84 -5.18 -16.25
C VAL A 428 -17.11 -4.41 -15.15
N ALA A 429 -17.27 -3.10 -15.07
CA ALA A 429 -16.68 -2.26 -14.04
C ALA A 429 -17.10 -2.70 -12.63
N LEU A 430 -18.36 -3.05 -12.44
CA LEU A 430 -18.90 -3.53 -11.16
C LEU A 430 -18.41 -4.94 -10.80
N VAL A 431 -18.26 -5.84 -11.78
CA VAL A 431 -17.65 -7.16 -11.55
C VAL A 431 -16.20 -7.00 -11.10
N VAL A 432 -15.40 -6.15 -11.77
CA VAL A 432 -14.01 -5.89 -11.39
C VAL A 432 -13.94 -5.25 -10.00
N LEU A 433 -14.84 -4.30 -9.68
CA LEU A 433 -14.96 -3.69 -8.37
C LEU A 433 -15.27 -4.73 -7.28
N ALA A 434 -16.25 -5.59 -7.53
CA ALA A 434 -16.64 -6.65 -6.60
C ALA A 434 -15.50 -7.66 -6.37
N LEU A 435 -14.85 -8.12 -7.43
CA LEU A 435 -13.71 -9.03 -7.35
C LEU A 435 -12.55 -8.43 -6.54
N ARG A 436 -12.22 -7.14 -6.77
CA ARG A 436 -11.20 -6.44 -5.99
C ARG A 436 -11.58 -6.37 -4.51
N ASN A 437 -12.80 -5.95 -4.20
CA ASN A 437 -13.24 -5.72 -2.82
C ASN A 437 -13.39 -7.04 -2.04
N ILE A 438 -13.96 -8.07 -2.65
CA ILE A 438 -14.05 -9.41 -2.05
C ILE A 438 -12.64 -10.00 -1.86
N GLY A 439 -11.78 -9.92 -2.88
CA GLY A 439 -10.41 -10.39 -2.79
C GLY A 439 -9.61 -9.68 -1.70
N LEU A 440 -9.77 -8.36 -1.56
CA LEU A 440 -9.11 -7.56 -0.53
C LEU A 440 -9.61 -7.93 0.87
N ALA A 441 -10.92 -8.08 1.05
CA ALA A 441 -11.50 -8.50 2.32
C ALA A 441 -11.04 -9.93 2.71
N TYR A 442 -11.13 -10.88 1.78
CA TYR A 442 -10.65 -12.23 1.99
C TYR A 442 -9.17 -12.29 2.39
N PHE A 443 -8.32 -11.61 1.64
CA PHE A 443 -6.89 -11.58 1.89
C PHE A 443 -6.56 -10.98 3.26
N SER A 444 -7.21 -9.86 3.61
CA SER A 444 -7.02 -9.17 4.88
C SER A 444 -7.45 -10.03 6.06
N ILE A 445 -8.66 -10.60 5.99
CA ILE A 445 -9.20 -11.47 7.05
C ILE A 445 -8.31 -12.71 7.25
N ARG A 446 -7.86 -13.31 6.16
CA ARG A 446 -6.97 -14.48 6.23
C ARG A 446 -5.65 -14.16 6.93
N LEU A 447 -5.02 -13.04 6.61
CA LEU A 447 -3.78 -12.62 7.28
C LEU A 447 -3.99 -12.29 8.77
N VAL A 448 -5.12 -11.65 9.11
CA VAL A 448 -5.48 -11.37 10.52
C VAL A 448 -5.65 -12.69 11.28
N ILE A 449 -6.39 -13.68 10.73
CA ILE A 449 -6.58 -14.97 11.37
C ILE A 449 -5.25 -15.69 11.58
N LEU A 450 -4.35 -15.67 10.59
CA LEU A 450 -3.00 -16.27 10.72
C LEU A 450 -2.20 -15.59 11.83
N ALA A 451 -2.24 -14.27 11.92
CA ALA A 451 -1.56 -13.52 12.97
C ALA A 451 -2.13 -13.82 14.37
N LEU A 452 -3.45 -13.85 14.52
CA LEU A 452 -4.12 -14.17 15.79
C LEU A 452 -3.79 -15.61 16.25
N ARG A 453 -3.83 -16.59 15.33
CA ARG A 453 -3.44 -17.97 15.63
C ARG A 453 -1.99 -18.06 16.10
N SER A 454 -1.06 -17.34 15.43
CA SER A 454 0.35 -17.35 15.85
C SER A 454 0.57 -16.76 17.25
N ILE A 455 -0.31 -15.90 17.72
CA ILE A 455 -0.31 -15.35 19.09
C ILE A 455 -0.86 -16.39 20.08
N ALA A 456 -1.96 -17.07 19.74
CA ALA A 456 -2.60 -18.05 20.60
C ALA A 456 -1.72 -19.28 20.85
N PHE A 457 -1.19 -19.90 19.79
CA PHE A 457 -0.37 -21.13 19.92
C PHE A 457 0.93 -20.96 20.73
N LYS A 458 1.58 -19.77 20.69
CA LYS A 458 2.77 -19.53 21.54
C LYS A 458 2.43 -19.32 23.01
N LYS A 459 1.17 -19.07 23.36
CA LYS A 459 0.75 -18.91 24.76
C LYS A 459 0.55 -20.26 25.47
N GLU A 460 0.31 -21.31 24.70
CA GLU A 460 0.13 -22.69 25.24
C GLU A 460 1.46 -23.43 25.47
N MET A 461 2.58 -22.90 24.96
CA MET A 461 3.93 -23.48 25.10
C MET A 461 4.82 -22.76 26.13
N VAL A 462 4.29 -21.84 26.93
CA VAL A 462 4.96 -21.12 28.02
C VAL A 462 4.26 -21.37 29.33
#